data_999f83d7362354ec054cff74f166e345
#
_entry.id   999f83d7362354ec054cff74f166e345
#
_cell.length_a   1.000
_cell.length_b   1.000
_cell.length_c   1.000
_cell.angle_alpha   90.00
_cell.angle_beta   90.00
_cell.angle_gamma   90.00
#
_symmetry.space_group_name_H-M   'P 1'
#
loop_
_entity.id
_entity.type
_entity.pdbx_description
1 polymer ?
#
loop_
_entity_poly.entity_id
_entity_poly.type
_entity_poly.pdbx_seq_one_letter_code
_entity_poly.pdbx_strand_id
1 'polypeptide(L)'
;VGDVANVIISTMHITVEKTLASVLPNHVLRTVHISDTNPAGARQYIYDDFMPYVETGTAKQSFQQLRDMDVTFLKPLGGRMQDLQAFGRRLLAGEKPVEALDALVKSASVEVSQLFLSSSKQWTIEQAWILINQLARTPVALNSKNSKNSEQENDATAETWLSVPGQILGTFGFMTLTETQKTLEAVEEAELVQTRSVGGRIVGIRPVSPLYMEAFKRIVSDPLFAPLMNQKVAQARKAVETAKIQDIENEMQGFTVLAPHFPPQLKQRVAYLCSLMNTSQAVVELCDQEIAECREQLQKFGWYAQNEPSSGFA
;
A
#
# COMPACT_ATOMS: atom_id res chain seq x y z
N VAL A 1 -20.88 -34.68 -31.98
CA VAL A 1 -20.66 -33.25 -31.76
C VAL A 1 -21.10 -32.99 -30.36
N GLY A 2 -20.13 -32.83 -29.42
CA GLY A 2 -20.45 -32.59 -28.04
C GLY A 2 -20.93 -31.15 -27.85
N ASP A 3 -21.99 -30.98 -27.08
CA ASP A 3 -22.47 -29.66 -26.67
C ASP A 3 -21.39 -28.94 -25.83
N VAL A 4 -20.89 -27.81 -26.36
CA VAL A 4 -19.93 -26.97 -25.64
C VAL A 4 -20.74 -26.04 -24.73
N ALA A 5 -20.70 -26.28 -23.42
CA ALA A 5 -21.29 -25.38 -22.47
C ALA A 5 -20.37 -24.15 -22.26
N ASN A 6 -20.93 -22.96 -22.45
CA ASN A 6 -20.27 -21.72 -22.02
C ASN A 6 -20.57 -21.47 -20.55
N VAL A 7 -19.54 -21.48 -19.69
CA VAL A 7 -19.66 -21.19 -18.28
C VAL A 7 -19.15 -19.78 -18.02
N ILE A 8 -19.96 -18.93 -17.39
CA ILE A 8 -19.58 -17.57 -16.97
C ILE A 8 -19.37 -17.63 -15.45
N ILE A 9 -18.14 -17.29 -15.02
CA ILE A 9 -17.78 -17.20 -13.60
C ILE A 9 -17.55 -15.71 -13.31
N SER A 10 -18.39 -15.15 -12.43
CA SER A 10 -18.18 -13.80 -11.92
C SER A 10 -17.48 -13.90 -10.57
N THR A 11 -16.35 -13.22 -10.45
CA THR A 11 -15.57 -13.18 -9.19
C THR A 11 -14.98 -11.79 -8.96
N MET A 12 -14.87 -11.40 -7.70
CA MET A 12 -14.14 -10.21 -7.28
C MET A 12 -12.71 -10.57 -6.82
N HIS A 13 -12.40 -11.86 -6.68
CA HIS A 13 -11.12 -12.34 -6.19
C HIS A 13 -10.19 -12.72 -7.34
N ILE A 14 -9.05 -12.06 -7.42
CA ILE A 14 -8.01 -12.34 -8.41
C ILE A 14 -7.40 -13.75 -8.24
N THR A 15 -7.47 -14.30 -7.02
CA THR A 15 -7.04 -15.67 -6.72
C THR A 15 -7.83 -16.71 -7.51
N VAL A 16 -9.12 -16.48 -7.75
CA VAL A 16 -9.97 -17.38 -8.56
C VAL A 16 -9.50 -17.36 -10.02
N GLU A 17 -9.19 -16.20 -10.56
CA GLU A 17 -8.64 -16.07 -11.92
C GLU A 17 -7.30 -16.80 -12.05
N LYS A 18 -6.38 -16.60 -11.11
CA LYS A 18 -5.08 -17.29 -11.07
C LYS A 18 -5.24 -18.80 -10.98
N THR A 19 -6.16 -19.28 -10.14
CA THR A 19 -6.45 -20.72 -10.00
C THR A 19 -7.04 -21.28 -11.29
N LEU A 20 -8.00 -20.61 -11.89
CA LEU A 20 -8.59 -21.04 -13.17
C LEU A 20 -7.55 -21.03 -14.30
N ALA A 21 -6.71 -20.00 -14.36
CA ALA A 21 -5.65 -19.92 -15.36
C ALA A 21 -4.58 -21.01 -15.19
N SER A 22 -4.37 -21.52 -13.98
CA SER A 22 -3.42 -22.62 -13.73
C SER A 22 -3.99 -23.99 -14.11
N VAL A 23 -5.31 -24.15 -14.12
CA VAL A 23 -5.98 -25.42 -14.37
C VAL A 23 -6.50 -25.52 -15.81
N LEU A 24 -6.93 -24.41 -16.39
CA LEU A 24 -7.54 -24.35 -17.72
C LEU A 24 -6.52 -23.92 -18.77
N PRO A 25 -6.55 -24.52 -19.97
CA PRO A 25 -5.73 -24.07 -21.10
C PRO A 25 -6.06 -22.62 -21.47
N ASN A 26 -5.03 -21.82 -21.76
CA ASN A 26 -5.15 -20.38 -22.08
C ASN A 26 -6.17 -20.04 -23.19
N HIS A 27 -6.45 -20.96 -24.10
CA HIS A 27 -7.42 -20.75 -25.18
C HIS A 27 -8.88 -21.00 -24.76
N VAL A 28 -9.11 -21.55 -23.58
CA VAL A 28 -10.45 -21.84 -23.02
C VAL A 28 -10.92 -20.73 -22.08
N LEU A 29 -9.98 -20.10 -21.37
CA LEU A 29 -10.31 -19.03 -20.43
C LEU A 29 -10.23 -17.66 -21.14
N ARG A 30 -11.37 -16.94 -21.16
CA ARG A 30 -11.42 -15.55 -21.59
C ARG A 30 -11.78 -14.69 -20.37
N THR A 31 -10.81 -13.92 -19.90
CA THR A 31 -11.02 -12.98 -18.78
C THR A 31 -11.51 -11.64 -19.33
N VAL A 32 -12.57 -11.13 -18.74
CA VAL A 32 -13.09 -9.78 -18.99
C VAL A 32 -13.02 -9.00 -17.67
N HIS A 33 -12.16 -8.02 -17.63
CA HIS A 33 -12.07 -7.13 -16.47
C HIS A 33 -13.15 -6.05 -16.56
N ILE A 34 -14.00 -5.98 -15.54
CA ILE A 34 -14.98 -4.91 -15.39
C ILE A 34 -14.33 -3.84 -14.52
N SER A 35 -13.98 -2.71 -15.14
CA SER A 35 -13.39 -1.57 -14.44
C SER A 35 -14.45 -0.79 -13.67
N ASP A 36 -13.99 0.00 -12.70
CA ASP A 36 -14.83 0.95 -11.97
C ASP A 36 -15.45 1.95 -12.93
N THR A 37 -16.67 2.42 -12.63
CA THR A 37 -17.31 3.45 -13.45
C THR A 37 -16.61 4.80 -13.26
N ASN A 38 -16.69 5.66 -14.28
CA ASN A 38 -16.16 7.02 -14.17
C ASN A 38 -17.00 7.87 -13.19
N PRO A 39 -16.50 9.04 -12.70
CA PRO A 39 -17.21 9.86 -11.74
C PRO A 39 -18.61 10.34 -12.21
N ALA A 40 -18.80 10.52 -13.53
CA ALA A 40 -20.12 10.90 -14.07
C ALA A 40 -21.08 9.72 -13.99
N GLY A 41 -20.65 8.51 -14.37
CA GLY A 41 -21.44 7.29 -14.23
C GLY A 41 -21.72 6.95 -12.75
N ALA A 42 -20.76 7.20 -11.86
CA ALA A 42 -20.96 7.05 -10.42
C ALA A 42 -22.06 7.96 -9.89
N ARG A 43 -22.04 9.24 -10.32
CA ARG A 43 -23.11 10.19 -9.99
C ARG A 43 -24.46 9.73 -10.52
N GLN A 44 -24.51 9.34 -11.80
CA GLN A 44 -25.71 8.83 -12.43
C GLN A 44 -26.29 7.65 -11.66
N TYR A 45 -25.45 6.66 -11.35
CA TYR A 45 -25.86 5.49 -10.57
C TYR A 45 -26.47 5.88 -9.20
N ILE A 46 -25.83 6.82 -8.46
CA ILE A 46 -26.34 7.26 -7.17
C ILE A 46 -27.73 7.89 -7.32
N TYR A 47 -27.97 8.67 -8.37
CA TYR A 47 -29.29 9.25 -8.60
C TYR A 47 -30.32 8.21 -9.02
N ASP A 48 -29.99 7.33 -9.96
CA ASP A 48 -30.94 6.35 -10.50
C ASP A 48 -31.36 5.33 -9.42
N ASP A 49 -30.42 4.91 -8.58
CA ASP A 49 -30.66 3.88 -7.56
C ASP A 49 -31.30 4.43 -6.28
N PHE A 50 -30.99 5.65 -5.87
CA PHE A 50 -31.40 6.18 -4.56
C PHE A 50 -32.48 7.27 -4.61
N MET A 51 -32.56 8.06 -5.67
CA MET A 51 -33.59 9.12 -5.78
C MET A 51 -35.03 8.62 -5.62
N PRO A 52 -35.41 7.43 -6.11
CA PRO A 52 -36.75 6.90 -5.90
C PRO A 52 -37.16 6.75 -4.42
N TYR A 53 -36.18 6.63 -3.52
CA TYR A 53 -36.41 6.45 -2.09
C TYR A 53 -36.28 7.75 -1.28
N VAL A 54 -36.02 8.88 -1.96
CA VAL A 54 -35.88 10.18 -1.31
C VAL A 54 -37.31 10.80 -1.15
N GLU A 55 -37.89 10.59 0.02
CA GLU A 55 -39.24 11.09 0.26
C GLU A 55 -39.26 12.60 0.54
N THR A 56 -38.56 13.06 1.57
CA THR A 56 -38.54 14.49 1.97
C THR A 56 -37.40 14.82 2.94
N GLY A 57 -37.22 16.10 3.31
CA GLY A 57 -36.38 16.53 4.42
C GLY A 57 -34.90 16.62 4.11
N THR A 58 -34.06 16.19 5.06
CA THR A 58 -32.59 16.29 5.01
C THR A 58 -31.97 15.47 3.87
N ALA A 59 -32.52 14.31 3.55
CA ALA A 59 -32.09 13.50 2.44
C ALA A 59 -32.17 14.26 1.11
N LYS A 60 -33.31 14.94 0.84
CA LYS A 60 -33.47 15.73 -0.37
C LYS A 60 -32.45 16.86 -0.48
N GLN A 61 -32.13 17.50 0.64
CA GLN A 61 -31.09 18.55 0.69
C GLN A 61 -29.69 17.96 0.38
N SER A 62 -29.39 16.79 0.90
CA SER A 62 -28.08 16.08 0.65
C SER A 62 -27.93 15.75 -0.83
N PHE A 63 -28.94 15.20 -1.48
CA PHE A 63 -28.92 14.93 -2.91
C PHE A 63 -28.85 16.22 -3.75
N GLN A 64 -29.54 17.28 -3.34
CA GLN A 64 -29.43 18.58 -4.00
C GLN A 64 -28.01 19.14 -3.89
N GLN A 65 -27.40 19.08 -2.71
CA GLN A 65 -25.99 19.48 -2.52
C GLN A 65 -25.05 18.66 -3.41
N LEU A 66 -25.23 17.33 -3.48
CA LEU A 66 -24.42 16.49 -4.36
C LEU A 66 -24.56 16.89 -5.83
N ARG A 67 -25.75 17.31 -6.26
CA ARG A 67 -26.00 17.80 -7.63
C ARG A 67 -25.21 19.05 -7.95
N ASP A 68 -25.11 19.96 -6.97
CA ASP A 68 -24.45 21.25 -7.13
C ASP A 68 -22.92 21.16 -7.01
N MET A 69 -22.40 20.01 -6.53
CA MET A 69 -20.96 19.76 -6.42
C MET A 69 -20.33 19.36 -7.75
N ASP A 70 -19.03 19.59 -7.89
CA ASP A 70 -18.25 19.10 -9.02
C ASP A 70 -18.25 17.57 -9.05
N VAL A 71 -18.31 16.97 -10.28
CA VAL A 71 -18.28 15.51 -10.46
C VAL A 71 -16.99 14.91 -9.88
N THR A 72 -15.89 15.64 -9.90
CA THR A 72 -14.60 15.20 -9.37
C THR A 72 -14.62 14.92 -7.86
N PHE A 73 -15.64 15.44 -7.13
CA PHE A 73 -15.87 15.13 -5.73
C PHE A 73 -16.01 13.62 -5.47
N LEU A 74 -16.55 12.87 -6.43
CA LEU A 74 -16.75 11.41 -6.31
C LEU A 74 -15.50 10.59 -6.65
N LYS A 75 -14.40 11.19 -7.10
CA LYS A 75 -13.15 10.48 -7.40
C LYS A 75 -12.66 9.57 -6.27
N PRO A 76 -12.73 9.96 -4.98
CA PRO A 76 -12.32 9.08 -3.89
C PRO A 76 -13.13 7.78 -3.77
N LEU A 77 -14.37 7.75 -4.25
CA LEU A 77 -15.19 6.54 -4.25
C LEU A 77 -14.83 5.59 -5.41
N GLY A 78 -14.19 6.11 -6.48
CA GLY A 78 -13.66 5.35 -7.60
C GLY A 78 -14.69 4.64 -8.46
N GLY A 79 -15.97 4.74 -8.15
CA GLY A 79 -17.03 4.08 -8.93
C GLY A 79 -17.25 2.60 -8.60
N ARG A 80 -16.63 2.06 -7.54
CA ARG A 80 -16.96 0.72 -7.02
C ARG A 80 -18.40 0.73 -6.49
N MET A 81 -19.19 -0.23 -6.95
CA MET A 81 -20.60 -0.31 -6.63
C MET A 81 -20.87 -0.34 -5.11
N GLN A 82 -20.06 -1.09 -4.35
CA GLN A 82 -20.20 -1.19 -2.90
C GLN A 82 -19.97 0.15 -2.20
N ASP A 83 -18.95 0.89 -2.61
CA ASP A 83 -18.61 2.19 -2.04
C ASP A 83 -19.70 3.23 -2.40
N LEU A 84 -20.20 3.18 -3.64
CA LEU A 84 -21.31 4.03 -4.10
C LEU A 84 -22.61 3.73 -3.33
N GLN A 85 -22.91 2.45 -3.09
CA GLN A 85 -24.07 2.06 -2.28
C GLN A 85 -23.95 2.52 -0.84
N ALA A 86 -22.78 2.34 -0.23
CA ALA A 86 -22.52 2.82 1.12
C ALA A 86 -22.68 4.34 1.23
N PHE A 87 -22.18 5.07 0.24
CA PHE A 87 -22.32 6.52 0.15
C PHE A 87 -23.78 6.94 -0.04
N GLY A 88 -24.51 6.31 -0.99
CA GLY A 88 -25.91 6.59 -1.25
C GLY A 88 -26.82 6.37 -0.01
N ARG A 89 -26.57 5.29 0.74
CA ARG A 89 -27.30 5.02 2.01
C ARG A 89 -27.09 6.11 3.05
N ARG A 90 -25.87 6.68 3.16
CA ARG A 90 -25.59 7.80 4.06
C ARG A 90 -26.32 9.08 3.64
N LEU A 91 -26.40 9.36 2.33
CA LEU A 91 -27.17 10.48 1.81
C LEU A 91 -28.68 10.30 2.10
N LEU A 92 -29.19 9.07 1.97
CA LEU A 92 -30.59 8.76 2.36
C LEU A 92 -30.83 8.96 3.85
N ALA A 93 -29.83 8.68 4.69
CA ALA A 93 -29.89 8.99 6.13
C ALA A 93 -29.84 10.50 6.43
N GLY A 94 -29.66 11.34 5.41
CA GLY A 94 -29.62 12.80 5.54
C GLY A 94 -28.25 13.38 5.87
N GLU A 95 -27.17 12.57 5.78
CA GLU A 95 -25.81 13.08 5.94
C GLU A 95 -25.45 13.97 4.74
N LYS A 96 -24.70 15.05 4.97
CA LYS A 96 -24.20 15.87 3.87
C LYS A 96 -23.15 15.12 3.05
N PRO A 97 -23.04 15.38 1.72
CA PRO A 97 -22.09 14.64 0.87
C PRO A 97 -20.64 14.62 1.38
N VAL A 98 -20.16 15.76 1.90
CA VAL A 98 -18.79 15.87 2.46
C VAL A 98 -18.63 15.01 3.72
N GLU A 99 -19.61 15.05 4.61
CA GLU A 99 -19.63 14.28 5.86
C GLU A 99 -19.72 12.77 5.57
N ALA A 100 -20.57 12.39 4.63
CA ALA A 100 -20.73 11.00 4.19
C ALA A 100 -19.44 10.43 3.59
N LEU A 101 -18.74 11.21 2.74
CA LEU A 101 -17.47 10.82 2.16
C LEU A 101 -16.38 10.72 3.23
N ASP A 102 -16.24 11.72 4.11
CA ASP A 102 -15.27 11.70 5.21
C ASP A 102 -15.47 10.49 6.13
N ALA A 103 -16.71 10.17 6.45
CA ALA A 103 -17.06 9.01 7.26
C ALA A 103 -16.67 7.68 6.59
N LEU A 104 -16.81 7.56 5.26
CA LEU A 104 -16.37 6.39 4.52
C LEU A 104 -14.83 6.27 4.50
N VAL A 105 -14.13 7.36 4.23
CA VAL A 105 -12.65 7.40 4.29
C VAL A 105 -12.16 7.05 5.69
N LYS A 106 -12.83 7.55 6.74
CA LYS A 106 -12.51 7.22 8.13
C LYS A 106 -12.74 5.75 8.43
N SER A 107 -13.85 5.18 7.96
CA SER A 107 -14.14 3.74 8.11
C SER A 107 -13.07 2.90 7.42
N ALA A 108 -12.74 3.22 6.17
CA ALA A 108 -11.67 2.56 5.42
C ALA A 108 -10.29 2.71 6.11
N SER A 109 -10.02 3.87 6.73
CA SER A 109 -8.76 4.07 7.49
C SER A 109 -8.67 3.16 8.72
N VAL A 110 -9.80 2.95 9.42
CA VAL A 110 -9.85 2.02 10.55
C VAL A 110 -9.66 0.59 10.08
N GLU A 111 -10.33 0.18 9.01
CA GLU A 111 -10.21 -1.14 8.41
C GLU A 111 -8.78 -1.42 7.96
N VAL A 112 -8.18 -0.52 7.19
CA VAL A 112 -6.76 -0.59 6.78
C VAL A 112 -5.85 -0.72 8.00
N SER A 113 -6.08 0.08 9.05
CA SER A 113 -5.26 0.01 10.26
C SER A 113 -5.38 -1.34 10.97
N GLN A 114 -6.58 -1.91 11.01
CA GLN A 114 -6.82 -3.21 11.63
C GLN A 114 -6.21 -4.37 10.82
N LEU A 115 -6.34 -4.35 9.50
CA LEU A 115 -5.87 -5.43 8.64
C LEU A 115 -4.37 -5.34 8.36
N PHE A 116 -3.87 -4.16 8.04
CA PHE A 116 -2.50 -3.95 7.59
C PHE A 116 -1.51 -3.82 8.73
N LEU A 117 -1.91 -3.11 9.78
CA LEU A 117 -1.03 -2.76 10.90
C LEU A 117 -1.22 -3.69 12.09
N SER A 118 -2.06 -4.71 11.98
CA SER A 118 -2.07 -5.84 12.89
C SER A 118 -0.94 -6.81 12.55
N SER A 119 -0.34 -7.39 13.60
CA SER A 119 0.69 -8.42 13.40
C SER A 119 0.12 -9.60 12.64
N SER A 120 0.55 -9.77 11.39
CA SER A 120 0.23 -10.94 10.56
C SER A 120 1.40 -11.92 10.56
N LYS A 121 1.14 -13.20 10.32
CA LYS A 121 2.20 -14.19 10.10
C LYS A 121 2.89 -14.01 8.75
N GLN A 122 2.31 -13.22 7.86
CA GLN A 122 2.72 -13.08 6.46
C GLN A 122 3.51 -11.80 6.19
N TRP A 123 3.34 -10.79 7.03
CA TRP A 123 4.12 -9.53 6.95
C TRP A 123 4.28 -8.90 8.33
N THR A 124 5.29 -8.05 8.47
CA THR A 124 5.48 -7.25 9.68
C THR A 124 4.76 -5.90 9.58
N ILE A 125 4.54 -5.27 10.73
CA ILE A 125 3.93 -3.93 10.80
C ILE A 125 4.78 -2.91 10.02
N GLU A 126 6.09 -3.03 10.10
CA GLU A 126 7.05 -2.15 9.43
C GLU A 126 6.95 -2.28 7.91
N GLN A 127 6.84 -3.52 7.40
CA GLN A 127 6.65 -3.79 5.98
C GLN A 127 5.34 -3.19 5.47
N ALA A 128 4.26 -3.41 6.21
CA ALA A 128 2.95 -2.83 5.90
C ALA A 128 3.01 -1.30 5.86
N TRP A 129 3.66 -0.68 6.85
CA TRP A 129 3.81 0.77 6.90
C TRP A 129 4.59 1.34 5.73
N ILE A 130 5.71 0.70 5.38
CA ILE A 130 6.51 1.09 4.22
C ILE A 130 5.65 1.07 2.95
N LEU A 131 4.86 0.01 2.77
CA LEU A 131 3.99 -0.15 1.61
C LEU A 131 2.90 0.94 1.54
N ILE A 132 2.19 1.17 2.66
CA ILE A 132 1.17 2.23 2.76
C ILE A 132 1.80 3.60 2.43
N ASN A 133 2.96 3.89 3.00
CA ASN A 133 3.64 5.18 2.83
C ASN A 133 4.06 5.41 1.36
N GLN A 134 4.57 4.36 0.70
CA GLN A 134 4.91 4.42 -0.72
C GLN A 134 3.67 4.64 -1.59
N LEU A 135 2.60 3.89 -1.37
CA LEU A 135 1.36 4.01 -2.12
C LEU A 135 0.71 5.39 -1.91
N ALA A 136 0.68 5.90 -0.68
CA ALA A 136 0.09 7.20 -0.36
C ALA A 136 0.85 8.39 -0.98
N ARG A 137 2.18 8.29 -1.09
CA ARG A 137 3.05 9.35 -1.61
C ARG A 137 3.26 9.32 -3.11
N THR A 138 2.93 8.20 -3.75
CA THR A 138 3.09 8.10 -5.19
C THR A 138 2.15 9.11 -5.84
N PRO A 139 2.68 10.13 -6.53
CA PRO A 139 1.83 11.04 -7.28
C PRO A 139 1.08 10.19 -8.29
N VAL A 140 -0.22 10.41 -8.41
CA VAL A 140 -0.99 9.90 -9.55
C VAL A 140 -0.34 10.54 -10.78
N ALA A 141 0.66 9.85 -11.32
CA ALA A 141 1.39 10.34 -12.47
C ALA A 141 0.42 10.36 -13.64
N LEU A 142 -0.01 11.55 -13.99
CA LEU A 142 -0.58 11.86 -15.29
C LEU A 142 0.53 11.65 -16.35
N ASN A 143 0.96 10.40 -16.54
CA ASN A 143 1.90 10.01 -17.57
C ASN A 143 1.19 9.92 -18.93
N SER A 144 0.52 11.01 -19.33
CA SER A 144 -0.04 11.15 -20.68
C SER A 144 0.95 11.80 -21.68
N LYS A 145 2.26 11.90 -21.37
CA LYS A 145 3.18 12.65 -22.25
C LYS A 145 4.08 11.79 -23.14
N ASN A 146 4.12 10.47 -23.04
CA ASN A 146 5.07 9.66 -23.84
C ASN A 146 4.44 8.61 -24.78
N SER A 147 3.13 8.61 -25.00
CA SER A 147 2.53 7.77 -26.04
C SER A 147 2.04 8.63 -27.19
N LYS A 148 2.98 9.10 -28.03
CA LYS A 148 2.65 9.80 -29.28
C LYS A 148 2.27 8.89 -30.44
N ASN A 149 2.12 7.57 -30.24
CA ASN A 149 1.89 6.60 -31.32
C ASN A 149 0.83 5.53 -31.00
N SER A 150 -0.29 5.88 -30.38
CA SER A 150 -1.47 5.01 -30.44
C SER A 150 -2.74 5.86 -30.44
N GLU A 151 -3.18 6.15 -31.67
CA GLU A 151 -4.54 6.63 -31.95
C GLU A 151 -5.52 5.46 -31.76
N GLN A 152 -5.74 5.02 -30.52
CA GLN A 152 -6.88 4.18 -30.13
C GLN A 152 -6.75 3.86 -28.65
N GLU A 153 -7.46 4.63 -27.87
CA GLU A 153 -8.20 4.25 -26.67
C GLU A 153 -8.43 5.51 -25.85
N ASN A 154 -9.65 6.02 -26.00
CA ASN A 154 -10.26 6.98 -25.06
C ASN A 154 -10.53 6.28 -23.73
N ASP A 155 -9.52 5.69 -23.12
CA ASP A 155 -9.62 5.13 -21.78
C ASP A 155 -9.23 6.21 -20.76
N ALA A 156 -10.24 6.98 -20.35
CA ALA A 156 -10.13 8.06 -19.37
C ALA A 156 -9.77 7.55 -17.95
N THR A 157 -9.50 6.27 -17.80
CA THR A 157 -9.04 5.59 -16.60
C THR A 157 -7.63 5.05 -16.79
N ALA A 158 -6.64 5.92 -17.06
CA ALA A 158 -5.24 5.51 -16.96
C ALA A 158 -4.98 5.06 -15.52
N GLU A 159 -5.16 3.77 -15.28
CA GLU A 159 -4.92 3.14 -13.99
C GLU A 159 -3.47 3.36 -13.59
N THR A 160 -3.27 4.10 -12.51
CA THR A 160 -1.93 4.45 -12.05
C THR A 160 -1.37 3.29 -11.23
N TRP A 161 -0.52 2.50 -11.88
CA TRP A 161 0.22 1.44 -11.20
C TRP A 161 1.56 1.97 -10.68
N LEU A 162 1.85 1.70 -9.40
CA LEU A 162 3.18 1.90 -8.86
C LEU A 162 4.10 0.81 -9.41
N SER A 163 5.17 1.21 -10.10
CA SER A 163 6.15 0.24 -10.61
C SER A 163 6.89 -0.43 -9.45
N VAL A 164 6.81 -1.75 -9.37
CA VAL A 164 7.37 -2.55 -8.26
C VAL A 164 8.89 -2.77 -8.32
N PRO A 165 9.57 -2.87 -9.50
CA PRO A 165 10.87 -3.53 -9.50
C PRO A 165 12.02 -2.81 -8.80
N GLY A 166 12.01 -1.51 -8.67
CA GLY A 166 13.17 -0.79 -8.11
C GLY A 166 12.91 -0.12 -6.77
N GLN A 167 11.74 0.47 -6.60
CA GLN A 167 11.46 1.33 -5.46
C GLN A 167 10.93 0.55 -4.24
N ILE A 168 10.08 -0.45 -4.44
CA ILE A 168 9.56 -1.25 -3.32
C ILE A 168 10.62 -2.25 -2.83
N LEU A 169 11.37 -2.89 -3.72
CA LEU A 169 12.44 -3.80 -3.33
C LEU A 169 13.55 -3.09 -2.54
N GLY A 170 13.90 -1.84 -2.91
CA GLY A 170 14.82 -1.01 -2.13
C GLY A 170 14.27 -0.60 -0.78
N THR A 171 12.95 -0.52 -0.66
CA THR A 171 12.25 -0.11 0.56
C THR A 171 12.04 -1.29 1.52
N PHE A 172 11.84 -2.50 0.99
CA PHE A 172 11.86 -3.76 1.75
C PHE A 172 13.30 -4.31 1.91
N GLY A 173 14.30 -3.47 1.95
CA GLY A 173 15.73 -3.77 1.84
C GLY A 173 16.33 -4.78 2.81
N PHE A 174 15.52 -5.42 3.65
CA PHE A 174 15.88 -6.55 4.50
C PHE A 174 15.19 -7.86 4.09
N MET A 175 14.52 -7.88 2.93
CA MET A 175 13.86 -9.09 2.40
C MET A 175 14.50 -9.55 1.10
N THR A 176 14.53 -10.86 0.90
CA THR A 176 14.84 -11.44 -0.41
C THR A 176 13.71 -11.13 -1.41
N LEU A 177 14.03 -11.21 -2.70
CA LEU A 177 13.05 -11.00 -3.78
C LEU A 177 11.86 -11.95 -3.66
N THR A 178 12.11 -13.20 -3.26
CA THR A 178 11.08 -14.23 -3.07
C THR A 178 10.17 -13.92 -1.88
N GLU A 179 10.73 -13.44 -0.77
CA GLU A 179 9.95 -13.04 0.39
C GLU A 179 9.09 -11.81 0.09
N THR A 180 9.64 -10.83 -0.61
CA THR A 180 8.89 -9.66 -1.07
C THR A 180 7.68 -10.06 -1.92
N GLN A 181 7.88 -10.99 -2.88
CA GLN A 181 6.79 -11.47 -3.72
C GLN A 181 5.70 -12.17 -2.91
N LYS A 182 6.08 -13.05 -1.99
CA LYS A 182 5.13 -13.73 -1.09
C LYS A 182 4.36 -12.74 -0.20
N THR A 183 5.04 -11.72 0.32
CA THR A 183 4.39 -10.68 1.11
C THR A 183 3.38 -9.89 0.29
N LEU A 184 3.72 -9.52 -0.95
CA LEU A 184 2.80 -8.81 -1.84
C LEU A 184 1.60 -9.67 -2.23
N GLU A 185 1.81 -10.96 -2.48
CA GLU A 185 0.72 -11.92 -2.73
C GLU A 185 -0.21 -12.03 -1.53
N ALA A 186 0.33 -12.11 -0.32
CA ALA A 186 -0.46 -12.17 0.91
C ALA A 186 -1.26 -10.87 1.17
N VAL A 187 -0.67 -9.71 0.85
CA VAL A 187 -1.33 -8.40 0.97
C VAL A 187 -2.45 -8.26 -0.09
N GLU A 188 -2.27 -8.85 -1.27
CA GLU A 188 -3.31 -8.95 -2.31
C GLU A 188 -4.45 -9.88 -1.87
N GLU A 189 -4.13 -11.03 -1.26
CA GLU A 189 -5.13 -11.95 -0.71
C GLU A 189 -5.96 -11.31 0.42
N ALA A 190 -5.36 -10.38 1.16
CA ALA A 190 -6.07 -9.59 2.16
C ALA A 190 -6.92 -8.45 1.56
N GLU A 191 -7.03 -8.35 0.24
CA GLU A 191 -7.81 -7.34 -0.51
C GLU A 191 -7.43 -5.88 -0.20
N LEU A 192 -6.19 -5.64 0.19
CA LEU A 192 -5.70 -4.30 0.50
C LEU A 192 -5.11 -3.60 -0.72
N VAL A 193 -4.50 -4.39 -1.60
CA VAL A 193 -3.88 -3.95 -2.84
C VAL A 193 -4.26 -4.87 -3.98
N GLN A 194 -4.08 -4.38 -5.19
CA GLN A 194 -4.11 -5.18 -6.42
C GLN A 194 -2.71 -5.23 -6.98
N THR A 195 -2.31 -6.39 -7.51
CA THR A 195 -1.02 -6.56 -8.17
C THR A 195 -1.21 -6.79 -9.67
N ARG A 196 -0.25 -6.30 -10.45
CA ARG A 196 -0.14 -6.60 -11.88
C ARG A 196 1.07 -7.48 -12.09
N SER A 197 0.86 -8.66 -12.65
CA SER A 197 1.94 -9.62 -12.91
C SER A 197 2.21 -9.75 -14.40
N VAL A 198 3.49 -9.87 -14.77
CA VAL A 198 3.95 -10.18 -16.12
C VAL A 198 4.98 -11.31 -16.04
N GLY A 199 4.71 -12.41 -16.74
CA GLY A 199 5.59 -13.58 -16.72
C GLY A 199 5.78 -14.19 -15.30
N GLY A 200 4.73 -14.17 -14.47
CA GLY A 200 4.76 -14.68 -13.09
C GLY A 200 5.47 -13.77 -12.08
N ARG A 201 5.90 -12.57 -12.49
CA ARG A 201 6.51 -11.58 -11.60
C ARG A 201 5.58 -10.40 -11.42
N ILE A 202 5.39 -9.94 -10.19
CA ILE A 202 4.65 -8.73 -9.89
C ILE A 202 5.46 -7.53 -10.39
N VAL A 203 4.87 -6.76 -11.32
CA VAL A 203 5.49 -5.58 -11.95
C VAL A 203 4.84 -4.27 -11.55
N GLY A 204 3.64 -4.34 -10.97
CA GLY A 204 2.90 -3.17 -10.52
C GLY A 204 2.00 -3.49 -9.34
N ILE A 205 1.73 -2.48 -8.53
CA ILE A 205 0.87 -2.55 -7.36
C ILE A 205 0.05 -1.26 -7.27
N ARG A 206 -1.19 -1.37 -6.82
CA ARG A 206 -2.05 -0.23 -6.50
C ARG A 206 -2.97 -0.57 -5.33
N PRO A 207 -3.54 0.42 -4.62
CA PRO A 207 -4.63 0.17 -3.67
C PRO A 207 -5.80 -0.51 -4.36
N VAL A 208 -6.53 -1.34 -3.63
CA VAL A 208 -7.68 -2.08 -4.16
C VAL A 208 -8.81 -1.15 -4.62
N SER A 209 -8.90 0.04 -4.03
CA SER A 209 -9.85 1.08 -4.46
C SER A 209 -9.30 2.49 -4.23
N PRO A 210 -9.83 3.51 -4.93
CA PRO A 210 -9.51 4.90 -4.65
C PRO A 210 -9.86 5.33 -3.22
N LEU A 211 -10.89 4.74 -2.61
CA LEU A 211 -11.25 4.98 -1.21
C LEU A 211 -10.12 4.55 -0.26
N TYR A 212 -9.49 3.39 -0.53
CA TYR A 212 -8.31 2.94 0.21
C TYR A 212 -7.09 3.84 -0.03
N MET A 213 -6.94 4.41 -1.22
CA MET A 213 -5.91 5.41 -1.47
C MET A 213 -6.07 6.63 -0.57
N GLU A 214 -7.28 7.15 -0.41
CA GLU A 214 -7.55 8.27 0.49
C GLU A 214 -7.38 7.87 1.97
N ALA A 215 -7.74 6.64 2.32
CA ALA A 215 -7.47 6.08 3.65
C ALA A 215 -5.96 6.00 3.93
N PHE A 216 -5.14 5.54 2.99
CA PHE A 216 -3.67 5.52 3.12
C PHE A 216 -3.10 6.92 3.30
N LYS A 217 -3.54 7.90 2.50
CA LYS A 217 -3.12 9.30 2.64
C LYS A 217 -3.47 9.85 4.03
N ARG A 218 -4.66 9.56 4.52
CA ARG A 218 -5.12 9.98 5.84
C ARG A 218 -4.25 9.40 6.96
N ILE A 219 -3.96 8.09 6.91
CA ILE A 219 -3.12 7.40 7.89
C ILE A 219 -1.69 7.96 7.88
N VAL A 220 -1.11 8.18 6.70
CA VAL A 220 0.26 8.70 6.55
C VAL A 220 0.38 10.16 6.94
N SER A 221 -0.70 10.93 6.85
CA SER A 221 -0.74 12.33 7.28
C SER A 221 -1.14 12.53 8.75
N ASP A 222 -1.43 11.45 9.48
CA ASP A 222 -1.76 11.55 10.89
C ASP A 222 -0.53 12.00 11.70
N PRO A 223 -0.63 13.13 12.45
CA PRO A 223 0.52 13.76 13.09
C PRO A 223 1.09 12.97 14.27
N LEU A 224 0.34 12.02 14.84
CA LEU A 224 0.80 11.15 15.92
C LEU A 224 1.19 9.77 15.40
N PHE A 225 0.36 9.21 14.54
CA PHE A 225 0.53 7.85 14.07
C PHE A 225 1.72 7.71 13.12
N ALA A 226 1.88 8.65 12.18
CA ALA A 226 2.95 8.59 11.19
C ALA A 226 4.36 8.66 11.82
N PRO A 227 4.69 9.57 12.74
CA PRO A 227 5.99 9.57 13.39
C PRO A 227 6.23 8.30 14.22
N LEU A 228 5.20 7.76 14.91
CA LEU A 228 5.31 6.53 15.67
C LEU A 228 5.69 5.35 14.79
N MET A 229 5.05 5.23 13.64
CA MET A 229 5.32 4.15 12.68
C MET A 229 6.67 4.32 11.98
N ASN A 230 7.04 5.55 11.61
CA ASN A 230 8.37 5.85 11.06
C ASN A 230 9.48 5.49 12.06
N GLN A 231 9.29 5.80 13.35
CA GLN A 231 10.22 5.42 14.39
C GLN A 231 10.39 3.90 14.49
N LYS A 232 9.29 3.12 14.43
CA LYS A 232 9.34 1.65 14.43
C LYS A 232 10.11 1.10 13.23
N VAL A 233 9.87 1.64 12.04
CA VAL A 233 10.59 1.24 10.81
C VAL A 233 12.09 1.55 10.93
N ALA A 234 12.45 2.74 11.41
CA ALA A 234 13.85 3.12 11.62
C ALA A 234 14.53 2.21 12.65
N GLN A 235 13.84 1.85 13.74
CA GLN A 235 14.34 0.90 14.74
C GLN A 235 14.57 -0.50 14.17
N ALA A 236 13.61 -1.02 13.39
CA ALA A 236 13.73 -2.33 12.74
C ALA A 236 14.90 -2.35 11.74
N ARG A 237 15.03 -1.29 10.91
CA ARG A 237 16.14 -1.14 9.96
C ARG A 237 17.49 -1.06 10.68
N LYS A 238 17.57 -0.27 11.75
CA LYS A 238 18.76 -0.18 12.61
C LYS A 238 19.17 -1.54 13.16
N ALA A 239 18.22 -2.32 13.69
CA ALA A 239 18.50 -3.64 14.23
C ALA A 239 19.09 -4.58 13.16
N VAL A 240 18.56 -4.59 11.94
CA VAL A 240 19.08 -5.39 10.82
C VAL A 240 20.50 -4.97 10.45
N GLU A 241 20.77 -3.67 10.32
CA GLU A 241 22.13 -3.18 9.96
C GLU A 241 23.13 -3.43 11.09
N THR A 242 22.71 -3.31 12.36
CA THR A 242 23.57 -3.64 13.51
C THR A 242 23.93 -5.13 13.53
N ALA A 243 22.98 -6.02 13.21
CA ALA A 243 23.26 -7.45 13.08
C ALA A 243 24.27 -7.74 11.96
N LYS A 244 24.14 -7.06 10.80
CA LYS A 244 25.12 -7.18 9.70
C LYS A 244 26.52 -6.73 10.13
N ILE A 245 26.64 -5.64 10.87
CA ILE A 245 27.93 -5.17 11.39
C ILE A 245 28.53 -6.25 12.29
N GLN A 246 27.74 -6.84 13.20
CA GLN A 246 28.20 -7.89 14.09
C GLN A 246 28.67 -9.14 13.34
N ASP A 247 27.96 -9.54 12.28
CA ASP A 247 28.34 -10.67 11.42
C ASP A 247 29.67 -10.38 10.71
N ILE A 248 29.86 -9.16 10.21
CA ILE A 248 31.12 -8.72 9.58
C ILE A 248 32.26 -8.74 10.60
N GLU A 249 32.05 -8.21 11.80
CA GLU A 249 33.05 -8.23 12.89
C GLU A 249 33.45 -9.66 13.25
N ASN A 250 32.49 -10.55 13.36
CA ASN A 250 32.74 -11.98 13.66
C ASN A 250 33.58 -12.64 12.55
N GLU A 251 33.25 -12.34 11.25
CA GLU A 251 34.06 -12.83 10.11
C GLU A 251 35.48 -12.27 10.17
N MET A 252 35.65 -10.98 10.48
CA MET A 252 36.96 -10.34 10.57
C MET A 252 37.79 -10.87 11.74
N GLN A 253 37.18 -11.16 12.88
CA GLN A 253 37.84 -11.78 14.02
C GLN A 253 38.40 -13.18 13.65
N GLY A 254 37.65 -13.96 12.85
CA GLY A 254 38.12 -15.25 12.32
C GLY A 254 39.44 -15.13 11.50
N PHE A 255 39.67 -13.99 10.86
CA PHE A 255 40.90 -13.78 10.10
C PHE A 255 42.11 -13.43 10.98
N THR A 256 41.92 -12.87 12.15
CA THR A 256 43.03 -12.55 13.08
C THR A 256 43.73 -13.79 13.59
N VAL A 257 43.02 -14.92 13.66
CA VAL A 257 43.57 -16.22 14.06
C VAL A 257 44.48 -16.81 12.98
N LEU A 258 44.32 -16.41 11.71
CA LEU A 258 45.08 -16.86 10.56
C LEU A 258 46.37 -16.03 10.29
N ALA A 259 46.59 -14.97 11.07
CA ALA A 259 47.73 -14.09 10.88
C ALA A 259 49.03 -14.70 11.50
N PRO A 260 49.97 -15.25 10.69
CA PRO A 260 51.13 -14.43 10.32
C PRO A 260 51.32 -14.31 8.81
N HIS A 261 50.58 -15.00 7.99
CA HIS A 261 50.72 -14.92 6.54
C HIS A 261 49.42 -14.55 5.87
N PHE A 262 49.19 -13.24 5.73
CA PHE A 262 48.02 -12.70 5.05
C PHE A 262 48.15 -12.78 3.52
N PRO A 263 47.51 -13.75 2.84
CA PRO A 263 47.51 -13.81 1.40
C PRO A 263 46.82 -12.60 0.77
N PRO A 264 47.21 -12.17 -0.45
CA PRO A 264 46.62 -10.99 -1.11
C PRO A 264 45.10 -11.04 -1.23
N GLN A 265 44.53 -12.22 -1.43
CA GLN A 265 43.07 -12.43 -1.51
C GLN A 265 42.37 -12.08 -0.20
N LEU A 266 43.00 -12.40 0.94
CA LEU A 266 42.44 -12.06 2.24
C LEU A 266 42.43 -10.54 2.49
N LYS A 267 43.47 -9.84 2.02
CA LYS A 267 43.51 -8.37 2.08
C LYS A 267 42.36 -7.74 1.31
N GLN A 268 42.04 -8.26 0.11
CA GLN A 268 40.88 -7.78 -0.66
C GLN A 268 39.57 -8.09 0.05
N ARG A 269 39.40 -9.24 0.66
CA ARG A 269 38.20 -9.59 1.44
C ARG A 269 38.02 -8.65 2.64
N VAL A 270 39.08 -8.41 3.40
CA VAL A 270 39.05 -7.47 4.54
C VAL A 270 38.68 -6.05 4.08
N ALA A 271 39.30 -5.56 3.00
CA ALA A 271 38.98 -4.25 2.45
C ALA A 271 37.48 -4.14 2.04
N TYR A 272 36.96 -5.20 1.41
CA TYR A 272 35.52 -5.29 1.08
C TYR A 272 34.63 -5.28 2.33
N LEU A 273 34.97 -6.06 3.35
CA LEU A 273 34.22 -6.12 4.60
C LEU A 273 34.25 -4.78 5.34
N CYS A 274 35.40 -4.10 5.37
CA CYS A 274 35.48 -2.74 5.93
C CYS A 274 34.58 -1.75 5.19
N SER A 275 34.56 -1.83 3.85
CA SER A 275 33.67 -0.96 3.04
C SER A 275 32.19 -1.25 3.35
N LEU A 276 31.80 -2.52 3.47
CA LEU A 276 30.45 -2.92 3.79
C LEU A 276 30.05 -2.48 5.21
N MET A 277 30.95 -2.65 6.18
CA MET A 277 30.76 -2.20 7.57
C MET A 277 30.55 -0.68 7.64
N ASN A 278 31.36 0.12 6.96
CA ASN A 278 31.20 1.58 6.90
C ASN A 278 29.86 1.97 6.29
N THR A 279 29.41 1.25 5.26
CA THR A 279 28.09 1.49 4.63
C THR A 279 26.96 1.19 5.62
N SER A 280 27.02 0.06 6.31
CA SER A 280 26.00 -0.30 7.31
C SER A 280 26.03 0.67 8.51
N GLN A 281 27.20 1.14 8.91
CA GLN A 281 27.35 2.10 9.99
C GLN A 281 26.73 3.47 9.66
N ALA A 282 26.92 3.95 8.43
CA ALA A 282 26.27 5.16 7.94
C ALA A 282 24.73 5.03 7.93
N VAL A 283 24.21 3.84 7.60
CA VAL A 283 22.77 3.57 7.67
C VAL A 283 22.26 3.58 9.12
N VAL A 284 23.02 3.02 10.07
CA VAL A 284 22.68 3.05 11.51
C VAL A 284 22.60 4.49 12.01
N GLU A 285 23.58 5.33 11.68
CA GLU A 285 23.58 6.76 12.04
C GLU A 285 22.36 7.49 11.47
N LEU A 286 22.00 7.21 10.23
CA LEU A 286 20.81 7.78 9.59
C LEU A 286 19.52 7.35 10.29
N CYS A 287 19.41 6.09 10.67
CA CYS A 287 18.29 5.59 11.47
C CYS A 287 18.20 6.27 12.83
N ASP A 288 19.34 6.54 13.49
CA ASP A 288 19.34 7.26 14.78
C ASP A 288 18.86 8.71 14.64
N GLN A 289 19.21 9.39 13.54
CA GLN A 289 18.68 10.71 13.23
C GLN A 289 17.17 10.67 12.98
N GLU A 290 16.69 9.74 12.16
CA GLU A 290 15.25 9.54 11.89
C GLU A 290 14.46 9.27 13.19
N ILE A 291 15.01 8.43 14.08
CA ILE A 291 14.40 8.12 15.39
C ILE A 291 14.32 9.38 16.27
N ALA A 292 15.40 10.19 16.29
CA ALA A 292 15.43 11.42 17.08
C ALA A 292 14.39 12.44 16.56
N GLU A 293 14.31 12.63 15.25
CA GLU A 293 13.31 13.50 14.62
C GLU A 293 11.87 13.06 14.93
N CYS A 294 11.58 11.75 14.81
CA CYS A 294 10.28 11.21 15.16
C CYS A 294 9.94 11.43 16.64
N ARG A 295 10.89 11.26 17.54
CA ARG A 295 10.71 11.53 18.99
C ARG A 295 10.41 13.01 19.24
N GLU A 296 11.11 13.92 18.61
CA GLU A 296 10.86 15.35 18.73
C GLU A 296 9.44 15.71 18.24
N GLN A 297 9.00 15.13 17.11
CA GLN A 297 7.64 15.32 16.63
C GLN A 297 6.61 14.81 17.63
N LEU A 298 6.79 13.60 18.17
CA LEU A 298 5.87 13.01 19.15
C LEU A 298 5.85 13.80 20.48
N GLN A 299 6.99 14.37 20.90
CA GLN A 299 7.06 15.23 22.08
C GLN A 299 6.23 16.51 21.92
N LYS A 300 6.24 17.12 20.72
CA LYS A 300 5.41 18.32 20.42
C LYS A 300 3.91 18.06 20.62
N PHE A 301 3.47 16.80 20.48
CA PHE A 301 2.08 16.37 20.72
C PHE A 301 1.85 15.80 22.13
N GLY A 302 2.84 15.86 23.03
CA GLY A 302 2.72 15.39 24.42
C GLY A 302 2.70 13.87 24.58
N TRP A 303 3.04 13.10 23.53
CA TRP A 303 2.95 11.63 23.54
C TRP A 303 3.79 11.00 24.66
N TYR A 304 5.02 11.47 24.87
CA TYR A 304 5.92 10.91 25.91
C TYR A 304 5.54 11.32 27.33
N ALA A 305 4.85 12.43 27.52
CA ALA A 305 4.39 12.86 28.84
C ALA A 305 3.36 11.89 29.47
N GLN A 306 2.68 11.10 28.63
CA GLN A 306 1.65 10.15 29.06
C GLN A 306 2.13 8.69 29.05
N ASN A 307 3.18 8.37 28.29
CA ASN A 307 3.61 7.00 28.02
C ASN A 307 5.09 6.73 28.38
N GLU A 308 5.74 7.58 29.17
CA GLU A 308 7.02 7.18 29.73
C GLU A 308 6.77 5.95 30.64
N PRO A 309 7.41 4.80 30.32
CA PRO A 309 7.43 3.72 31.29
C PRO A 309 8.08 4.33 32.56
N SER A 310 7.30 4.41 33.63
CA SER A 310 7.84 4.78 34.93
C SER A 310 9.16 4.02 35.12
N SER A 311 10.26 4.75 35.17
CA SER A 311 11.61 4.23 35.37
C SER A 311 11.71 3.70 36.82
N GLY A 312 11.00 2.63 37.09
CA GLY A 312 10.88 1.93 38.35
C GLY A 312 11.30 0.48 38.21
N PHE A 313 12.52 0.25 37.71
CA PHE A 313 13.29 -0.95 38.03
C PHE A 313 14.77 -0.51 38.16
N ALA A 314 15.10 -0.13 39.38
CA ALA A 314 16.46 -0.18 39.86
C ALA A 314 16.75 -1.62 40.33
#